data_98f9754bd90c29d9190984bc42669942
#
_entry.id   98f9754bd90c29d9190984bc42669942
#
_cell.length_a   1.000
_cell.length_b   1.000
_cell.length_c   1.000
_cell.angle_alpha   90.00
_cell.angle_beta   90.00
_cell.angle_gamma   90.00
#
_symmetry.space_group_name_H-M   'P 1'
#
loop_
_entity.id
_entity.type
_entity.pdbx_description
1 polymer ?
#
loop_
_entity_poly.entity_id
_entity_poly.type
_entity_poly.pdbx_seq_one_letter_code
_entity_poly.pdbx_strand_id
1 'polypeptide(L)'
;AEMLRGLDARYEAVTFRLSNGHRYTPDWVVFDSAGILLSCHEVKGSYRFHSHGRARLAFDQAAVEFPGITWFWATLTSHGWDRRKA
;
A
#
# COMPACT_ATOMS: atom_id res chain seq x y z
N ALA A 1 -17.69 5.64 -0.04
CA ALA A 1 -18.26 4.29 0.00
C ALA A 1 -18.60 3.86 1.42
N GLU A 2 -19.62 3.04 1.53
CA GLU A 2 -20.08 2.56 2.84
C GLU A 2 -18.98 1.82 3.61
N MET A 3 -18.18 1.04 2.90
CA MET A 3 -17.09 0.27 3.51
C MET A 3 -16.03 1.12 4.18
N LEU A 4 -15.93 2.39 3.79
CA LEU A 4 -14.93 3.31 4.33
C LEU A 4 -15.54 4.33 5.28
N ARG A 5 -16.75 4.10 5.73
CA ARG A 5 -17.43 5.01 6.64
C ARG A 5 -16.62 5.12 7.93
N GLY A 6 -16.26 6.36 8.29
CA GLY A 6 -15.41 6.62 9.45
C GLY A 6 -13.92 6.44 9.18
N LEU A 7 -13.54 6.04 7.95
CA LEU A 7 -12.14 5.91 7.55
C LEU A 7 -11.78 7.02 6.57
N ASP A 8 -10.50 7.38 6.54
CA ASP A 8 -9.98 8.44 5.67
C ASP A 8 -8.90 7.83 4.79
N ALA A 9 -9.22 7.66 3.49
CA ALA A 9 -8.28 7.13 2.50
C ALA A 9 -7.66 8.29 1.73
N ARG A 10 -6.32 8.35 1.71
CA ARG A 10 -5.57 9.42 1.06
C ARG A 10 -4.56 8.88 0.09
N TYR A 11 -4.44 9.55 -1.06
CA TYR A 11 -3.53 9.17 -2.14
C TYR A 11 -2.14 9.77 -1.90
N GLU A 12 -1.12 8.92 -1.92
CA GLU A 12 0.30 9.29 -1.78
C GLU A 12 0.56 10.24 -0.61
N ALA A 13 -0.13 10.04 0.50
CA ALA A 13 -0.10 10.99 1.61
C ALA A 13 1.05 10.77 2.59
N VAL A 14 1.68 9.58 2.59
CA VAL A 14 2.74 9.24 3.54
C VAL A 14 3.91 8.62 2.81
N THR A 15 5.11 9.06 3.15
CA THR A 15 6.35 8.46 2.66
C THR A 15 7.08 7.81 3.83
N PHE A 16 7.40 6.53 3.68
CA PHE A 16 8.13 5.77 4.69
C PHE A 16 9.62 5.78 4.37
N ARG A 17 10.43 6.06 5.38
CA ARG A 17 11.88 5.91 5.25
C ARG A 17 12.24 4.51 5.69
N LEU A 18 12.84 3.75 4.78
CA LEU A 18 13.26 2.38 5.04
C LEU A 18 14.67 2.36 5.62
N SER A 19 15.03 1.26 6.29
CA SER A 19 16.31 1.13 6.97
C SER A 19 17.51 1.21 6.03
N ASN A 20 17.33 0.86 4.75
CA ASN A 20 18.38 0.95 3.74
C ASN A 20 18.57 2.37 3.18
N GLY A 21 17.86 3.36 3.71
CA GLY A 21 17.92 4.74 3.24
C GLY A 21 16.97 5.05 2.11
N HIS A 22 16.31 4.06 1.54
CA HIS A 22 15.33 4.28 0.49
C HIS A 22 14.02 4.79 1.09
N ARG A 23 13.22 5.45 0.25
CA ARG A 23 11.89 5.94 0.63
C ARG A 23 10.84 5.19 -0.16
N TYR A 24 9.69 4.95 0.48
CA TYR A 24 8.58 4.29 -0.17
C TYR A 24 7.29 5.05 0.12
N THR A 25 6.57 5.41 -0.95
CA THR A 25 5.27 6.09 -0.85
C THR A 25 4.20 5.15 -1.42
N PRO A 26 3.39 4.51 -0.57
CA PRO A 26 2.29 3.68 -1.08
C PRO A 26 1.25 4.54 -1.79
N ASP A 27 0.53 3.94 -2.74
CA ASP A 27 -0.48 4.67 -3.51
C ASP A 27 -1.59 5.20 -2.61
N TRP A 28 -2.07 4.37 -1.69
CA TRP A 28 -3.14 4.76 -0.77
C TRP A 28 -2.80 4.41 0.66
N VAL A 29 -3.17 5.30 1.56
CA VAL A 29 -3.08 5.06 3.01
C VAL A 29 -4.45 5.31 3.61
N VAL A 30 -4.80 4.52 4.62
CA VAL A 30 -6.10 4.62 5.29
C VAL A 30 -5.89 4.91 6.76
N PHE A 31 -6.53 5.98 7.24
CA PHE A 31 -6.51 6.39 8.64
C PHE A 31 -7.87 6.13 9.26
N ASP A 32 -7.91 5.85 10.56
CA ASP A 32 -9.17 5.79 11.30
C ASP A 32 -9.66 7.20 11.66
N SER A 33 -10.80 7.27 12.33
CA SER A 33 -11.39 8.56 12.73
C SER A 33 -10.54 9.32 13.74
N ALA A 34 -9.63 8.64 14.44
CA ALA A 34 -8.71 9.27 15.39
C ALA A 34 -7.39 9.70 14.70
N GLY A 35 -7.25 9.49 13.39
CA GLY A 35 -6.06 9.86 12.66
C GLY A 35 -4.94 8.83 12.73
N ILE A 36 -5.23 7.62 13.18
CA ILE A 36 -4.23 6.55 13.28
C ILE A 36 -4.15 5.82 11.95
N LEU A 37 -2.94 5.62 11.44
CA LEU A 37 -2.70 4.91 10.19
C LEU A 37 -2.98 3.42 10.36
N LEU A 38 -3.94 2.92 9.60
CA LEU A 38 -4.39 1.53 9.68
C LEU A 38 -3.78 0.64 8.61
N SER A 39 -3.76 1.11 7.36
CA SER A 39 -3.33 0.26 6.25
C SER A 39 -2.73 1.08 5.13
N CYS A 40 -1.90 0.40 4.33
CA CYS A 40 -1.29 0.96 3.13
C CYS A 40 -1.59 0.03 1.96
N HIS A 41 -1.81 0.62 0.80
CA HIS A 41 -2.25 -0.10 -0.39
C HIS A 41 -1.41 0.31 -1.60
N GLU A 42 -0.86 -0.68 -2.28
CA GLU A 42 -0.18 -0.48 -3.54
C GLU A 42 -1.09 -1.02 -4.65
N VAL A 43 -1.27 -0.24 -5.72
CA VAL A 43 -2.19 -0.61 -6.81
C VAL A 43 -1.41 -0.75 -8.11
N LYS A 44 -1.53 -1.89 -8.77
CA LYS A 44 -0.82 -2.17 -10.02
C LYS A 44 -1.79 -2.67 -11.09
N GLY A 45 -1.53 -2.25 -12.33
CA GLY A 45 -2.23 -2.80 -13.49
C GLY A 45 -1.73 -4.21 -13.81
N SER A 46 -2.41 -4.86 -14.75
CA SER A 46 -2.05 -6.21 -15.18
C SER A 46 -0.79 -6.26 -16.04
N TYR A 47 -0.28 -5.10 -16.48
CA TYR A 47 0.91 -5.04 -17.31
C TYR A 47 2.15 -5.36 -16.51
N ARG A 48 3.10 -6.04 -17.15
CA ARG A 48 4.39 -6.34 -16.55
C ARG A 48 5.36 -5.24 -16.89
N PHE A 49 5.52 -4.28 -15.97
CA PHE A 49 6.53 -3.26 -16.10
C PHE A 49 7.75 -3.63 -15.28
N HIS A 50 8.92 -3.22 -15.73
CA HIS A 50 10.16 -3.43 -14.97
C HIS A 50 10.10 -2.82 -13.58
N SER A 51 9.37 -1.73 -13.43
CA SER A 51 9.20 -1.05 -12.16
C SER A 51 8.45 -1.89 -11.12
N HIS A 52 7.70 -2.92 -11.54
CA HIS A 52 6.98 -3.79 -10.60
C HIS A 52 7.94 -4.48 -9.63
N GLY A 53 9.11 -4.91 -10.09
CA GLY A 53 10.10 -5.56 -9.22
C GLY A 53 10.58 -4.64 -8.12
N ARG A 54 10.92 -3.40 -8.44
CA ARG A 54 11.37 -2.42 -7.44
C ARG A 54 10.26 -2.05 -6.46
N ALA A 55 9.06 -1.82 -6.98
CA ALA A 55 7.92 -1.48 -6.14
C ALA A 55 7.61 -2.61 -5.19
N ARG A 56 7.68 -3.86 -5.65
CA ARG A 56 7.41 -5.01 -4.80
C ARG A 56 8.46 -5.18 -3.71
N LEU A 57 9.73 -4.97 -4.03
CA LEU A 57 10.81 -5.04 -3.03
C LEU A 57 10.62 -3.97 -1.96
N ALA A 58 10.31 -2.74 -2.34
CA ALA A 58 10.08 -1.67 -1.38
C ALA A 58 8.86 -1.93 -0.53
N PHE A 59 7.79 -2.44 -1.12
CA PHE A 59 6.57 -2.80 -0.43
C PHE A 59 6.83 -3.90 0.61
N ASP A 60 7.50 -4.97 0.21
CA ASP A 60 7.81 -6.09 1.11
C ASP A 60 8.70 -5.64 2.26
N GLN A 61 9.69 -4.79 1.98
CA GLN A 61 10.56 -4.26 3.03
C GLN A 61 9.79 -3.38 4.01
N ALA A 62 8.91 -2.52 3.51
CA ALA A 62 8.09 -1.66 4.35
C ALA A 62 7.18 -2.51 5.26
N ALA A 63 6.58 -3.56 4.72
CA ALA A 63 5.72 -4.45 5.48
C ALA A 63 6.46 -5.13 6.64
N VAL A 64 7.73 -5.49 6.43
CA VAL A 64 8.57 -6.06 7.48
C VAL A 64 8.95 -5.02 8.52
N GLU A 65 9.31 -3.81 8.09
CA GLU A 65 9.79 -2.76 9.00
C GLU A 65 8.67 -2.08 9.78
N PHE A 66 7.44 -2.11 9.27
CA PHE A 66 6.29 -1.48 9.91
C PHE A 66 5.16 -2.49 10.11
N PRO A 67 5.36 -3.50 10.97
CA PRO A 67 4.41 -4.61 11.12
C PRO A 67 3.09 -4.21 11.81
N GLY A 68 3.05 -3.04 12.43
CA GLY A 68 1.81 -2.53 13.05
C GLY A 68 0.81 -2.01 12.04
N ILE A 69 1.21 -1.87 10.77
CA ILE A 69 0.35 -1.41 9.67
C ILE A 69 0.00 -2.61 8.81
N THR A 70 -1.23 -2.68 8.32
CA THR A 70 -1.63 -3.73 7.38
C THR A 70 -1.30 -3.30 5.95
N TRP A 71 -0.63 -4.14 5.20
CA TRP A 71 -0.14 -3.83 3.85
C TRP A 71 -0.86 -4.69 2.83
N PHE A 72 -1.42 -4.05 1.79
CA PHE A 72 -2.14 -4.72 0.72
C PHE A 72 -1.53 -4.40 -0.64
N TRP A 73 -1.37 -5.43 -1.46
CA TRP A 73 -0.96 -5.30 -2.85
C TRP A 73 -2.15 -5.68 -3.72
N ALA A 74 -2.68 -4.74 -4.48
CA ALA A 74 -3.85 -4.94 -5.33
C ALA A 74 -3.43 -4.91 -6.80
N THR A 75 -3.80 -5.95 -7.54
CA THR A 75 -3.51 -6.05 -8.97
C THR A 75 -4.81 -6.16 -9.75
N LEU A 76 -4.94 -5.34 -10.80
CA LEU A 76 -6.07 -5.45 -11.70
C LEU A 76 -5.79 -6.58 -12.71
N THR A 77 -6.67 -7.58 -12.74
CA THR A 77 -6.57 -8.72 -13.63
C THR A 77 -7.77 -8.75 -14.56
N SER A 78 -7.77 -9.68 -15.54
CA SER A 78 -8.91 -9.88 -16.44
C SER A 78 -10.17 -10.33 -15.71
N HIS A 79 -10.04 -10.82 -14.49
CA HIS A 79 -11.15 -11.26 -13.65
C HIS A 79 -11.51 -10.26 -12.54
N GLY A 80 -10.92 -9.06 -12.57
CA GLY A 80 -11.13 -8.02 -11.57
C GLY A 80 -9.90 -7.81 -10.69
N TRP A 81 -10.12 -7.28 -9.50
CA TRP A 81 -9.02 -6.97 -8.58
C TRP A 81 -8.61 -8.21 -7.79
N ASP A 82 -7.31 -8.45 -7.76
CA ASP A 82 -6.69 -9.44 -6.87
C ASP A 82 -5.92 -8.66 -5.80
N ARG A 83 -6.40 -8.72 -4.57
CA ARG A 83 -5.79 -7.99 -3.45
C ARG A 83 -5.20 -8.98 -2.45
N ARG A 84 -3.90 -8.85 -2.20
CA ARG A 84 -3.18 -9.73 -1.30
C ARG A 84 -2.59 -8.95 -0.13
N LYS A 85 -2.76 -9.50 1.04
CA LYS A 85 -2.16 -8.97 2.25
C LYS A 85 -0.71 -9.44 2.35
N ALA A 86 0.16 -8.52 2.68
CA ALA A 86 1.58 -8.84 2.88
C ALA A 86 1.79 -9.63 4.16
#